data_35f9a0e66d0c42411451f7eb78f5434d
#
_entry.id   35f9a0e66d0c42411451f7eb78f5434d
#
_cell.length_a   1.000
_cell.length_b   1.000
_cell.length_c   1.000
_cell.angle_alpha   90.00
_cell.angle_beta   90.00
_cell.angle_gamma   90.00
#
_symmetry.space_group_name_H-M   'P 1'
#
loop_
_entity.id
_entity.type
_entity.pdbx_description
1 polymer ?
#
loop_
_entity_poly.entity_id
_entity_poly.type
_entity_poly.pdbx_seq_one_letter_code
_entity_poly.pdbx_strand_id
1 'polypeptide(L)'
;MKNFRQLGSRTPGHPEIETPGVEVCTGPLGQGVSNAVGMAIAEANLAATFNKENFAVFDNYIYALCGDGCLEEGIFHEAASLAGHLGLGHLIILYDDNNITIDGRTDLSFSEDVLKRYESYGWDVQRVEDGNHDVNAIAKAIEHAKQETSKPSIIAIKTIIGFGSALENTSSVHGSPLGWDKIDAVREKFGFEAGKYFEVPEDVLQFYRAAGERGTKKASEWNTMMKQYQEQYPTEVSIIYD
;
A
#
# COMPACT_ATOMS: atom_id res chain seq x y z
N MET A 1 -11.84 13.89 -6.61
CA MET A 1 -11.03 14.71 -5.68
C MET A 1 -11.74 16.00 -5.27
N LYS A 2 -12.30 16.81 -6.19
CA LYS A 2 -13.02 18.09 -5.84
C LYS A 2 -14.09 17.91 -4.75
N ASN A 3 -14.73 16.74 -4.69
CA ASN A 3 -15.79 16.42 -3.71
C ASN A 3 -15.30 15.50 -2.60
N PHE A 4 -14.00 15.51 -2.29
CA PHE A 4 -13.42 14.69 -1.23
C PHE A 4 -14.12 14.93 0.11
N ARG A 5 -14.52 13.87 0.79
CA ARG A 5 -15.26 13.88 2.07
C ARG A 5 -16.63 14.56 2.03
N GLN A 6 -17.20 14.83 0.86
CA GLN A 6 -18.56 15.39 0.75
C GLN A 6 -19.59 14.24 0.78
N LEU A 7 -20.73 14.48 1.41
CA LEU A 7 -21.83 13.52 1.46
C LEU A 7 -22.28 13.14 0.05
N GLY A 8 -22.42 11.83 -0.21
CA GLY A 8 -22.77 11.28 -1.53
C GLY A 8 -21.65 11.30 -2.57
N SER A 9 -20.44 11.70 -2.19
CA SER A 9 -19.25 11.61 -3.05
C SER A 9 -18.71 10.18 -3.10
N ARG A 10 -18.03 9.85 -4.22
CA ARG A 10 -17.26 8.60 -4.38
C ARG A 10 -15.86 8.68 -3.78
N THR A 11 -15.54 9.73 -3.04
CA THR A 11 -14.24 9.99 -2.44
C THR A 11 -14.38 10.20 -0.94
N PRO A 12 -14.68 9.13 -0.17
CA PRO A 12 -14.74 9.19 1.29
C PRO A 12 -13.36 9.47 1.89
N GLY A 13 -13.30 9.75 3.19
CA GLY A 13 -12.05 10.04 3.90
C GLY A 13 -11.11 8.83 4.05
N HIS A 14 -11.68 7.64 4.05
CA HIS A 14 -10.98 6.36 4.04
C HIS A 14 -11.54 5.47 2.93
N PRO A 15 -10.81 4.43 2.48
CA PRO A 15 -11.37 3.43 1.56
C PRO A 15 -12.64 2.80 2.14
N GLU A 16 -13.71 2.80 1.34
CA GLU A 16 -15.03 2.28 1.71
C GLU A 16 -15.52 1.34 0.61
N ILE A 17 -16.10 0.21 1.00
CA ILE A 17 -16.53 -0.86 0.09
C ILE A 17 -17.62 -0.41 -0.91
N GLU A 18 -18.35 0.67 -0.60
CA GLU A 18 -19.32 1.28 -1.50
C GLU A 18 -18.68 1.99 -2.70
N THR A 19 -17.38 2.27 -2.62
CA THR A 19 -16.64 2.87 -3.74
C THR A 19 -16.26 1.78 -4.74
N PRO A 20 -16.70 1.88 -6.02
CA PRO A 20 -16.37 0.86 -7.01
C PRO A 20 -14.85 0.60 -7.14
N GLY A 21 -14.45 -0.65 -7.01
CA GLY A 21 -13.05 -1.08 -7.03
C GLY A 21 -12.37 -1.10 -5.66
N VAL A 22 -13.10 -0.79 -4.59
CA VAL A 22 -12.63 -0.95 -3.20
C VAL A 22 -13.28 -2.22 -2.62
N GLU A 23 -12.47 -3.11 -2.11
CA GLU A 23 -12.90 -4.43 -1.58
C GLU A 23 -12.80 -4.52 -0.06
N VAL A 24 -12.10 -3.58 0.59
CA VAL A 24 -11.87 -3.56 2.03
C VAL A 24 -12.01 -2.16 2.58
N CYS A 25 -12.84 -1.99 3.61
CA CYS A 25 -12.86 -0.75 4.39
C CYS A 25 -11.62 -0.69 5.29
N THR A 26 -10.88 0.41 5.21
CA THR A 26 -9.73 0.67 6.08
C THR A 26 -9.83 2.07 6.68
N GLY A 27 -8.98 2.38 7.66
CA GLY A 27 -8.98 3.64 8.40
C GLY A 27 -8.71 3.40 9.87
N PRO A 28 -9.42 2.45 10.55
CA PRO A 28 -9.02 2.00 11.88
C PRO A 28 -7.61 1.42 11.84
N LEU A 29 -6.71 1.98 12.69
CA LEU A 29 -5.30 1.62 12.72
C LEU A 29 -5.09 0.13 13.01
N GLY A 30 -4.09 -0.48 12.38
CA GLY A 30 -3.78 -1.91 12.50
C GLY A 30 -4.70 -2.86 11.72
N GLN A 31 -5.91 -2.46 11.37
CA GLN A 31 -6.89 -3.34 10.71
C GLN A 31 -6.50 -3.64 9.26
N GLY A 32 -6.20 -2.60 8.45
CA GLY A 32 -5.87 -2.78 7.04
C GLY A 32 -4.63 -3.65 6.81
N VAL A 33 -3.60 -3.47 7.61
CA VAL A 33 -2.38 -4.30 7.53
C VAL A 33 -2.63 -5.74 7.98
N SER A 34 -3.51 -5.94 8.97
CA SER A 34 -3.93 -7.28 9.40
C SER A 34 -4.79 -7.98 8.34
N ASN A 35 -5.67 -7.24 7.65
CA ASN A 35 -6.39 -7.73 6.49
C ASN A 35 -5.43 -8.17 5.37
N ALA A 36 -4.35 -7.41 5.13
CA ALA A 36 -3.33 -7.78 4.14
C ALA A 36 -2.65 -9.11 4.48
N VAL A 37 -2.40 -9.39 5.77
CA VAL A 37 -1.93 -10.71 6.20
C VAL A 37 -2.95 -11.80 5.88
N GLY A 38 -4.24 -11.57 6.14
CA GLY A 38 -5.32 -12.50 5.77
C GLY A 38 -5.38 -12.73 4.26
N MET A 39 -5.24 -11.70 3.44
CA MET A 39 -5.18 -11.81 1.98
C MET A 39 -3.96 -12.60 1.51
N ALA A 40 -2.80 -12.43 2.15
CA ALA A 40 -1.60 -13.20 1.82
C ALA A 40 -1.73 -14.68 2.20
N ILE A 41 -2.41 -14.99 3.31
CA ILE A 41 -2.76 -16.38 3.66
C ILE A 41 -3.69 -16.98 2.60
N ALA A 42 -4.70 -16.24 2.17
CA ALA A 42 -5.63 -16.67 1.13
C ALA A 42 -4.91 -16.91 -0.21
N GLU A 43 -4.05 -15.98 -0.64
CA GLU A 43 -3.24 -16.13 -1.86
C GLU A 43 -2.38 -17.39 -1.81
N ALA A 44 -1.61 -17.59 -0.75
CA ALA A 44 -0.75 -18.75 -0.58
C ALA A 44 -1.54 -20.08 -0.59
N ASN A 45 -2.71 -20.11 0.05
CA ASN A 45 -3.60 -21.28 0.05
C ASN A 45 -4.18 -21.55 -1.33
N LEU A 46 -4.65 -20.52 -2.02
CA LEU A 46 -5.22 -20.63 -3.38
C LEU A 46 -4.14 -21.06 -4.38
N ALA A 47 -2.94 -20.48 -4.28
CA ALA A 47 -1.80 -20.88 -5.11
C ALA A 47 -1.45 -22.36 -4.92
N ALA A 48 -1.33 -22.81 -3.66
CA ALA A 48 -1.03 -24.21 -3.34
C ALA A 48 -2.13 -25.19 -3.82
N THR A 49 -3.37 -24.74 -3.84
CA THR A 49 -4.53 -25.59 -4.23
C THR A 49 -4.70 -25.65 -5.74
N PHE A 50 -4.63 -24.51 -6.42
CA PHE A 50 -5.09 -24.38 -7.81
C PHE A 50 -3.97 -24.19 -8.83
N ASN A 51 -2.78 -23.72 -8.46
CA ASN A 51 -1.70 -23.61 -9.42
C ASN A 51 -1.25 -24.99 -9.90
N LYS A 52 -0.98 -25.11 -11.20
CA LYS A 52 -0.49 -26.33 -11.85
C LYS A 52 0.76 -26.00 -12.64
N GLU A 53 1.47 -27.01 -13.09
CA GLU A 53 2.58 -26.85 -14.01
C GLU A 53 2.10 -26.03 -15.24
N ASN A 54 2.77 -24.93 -15.53
CA ASN A 54 2.44 -23.95 -16.59
C ASN A 54 1.19 -23.07 -16.35
N PHE A 55 0.53 -23.16 -15.19
CA PHE A 55 -0.65 -22.37 -14.84
C PHE A 55 -0.49 -21.73 -13.46
N ALA A 56 0.07 -20.53 -13.41
CA ALA A 56 0.11 -19.70 -12.21
C ALA A 56 -1.19 -18.88 -12.10
N VAL A 57 -2.27 -19.53 -11.65
CA VAL A 57 -3.60 -18.91 -11.54
C VAL A 57 -3.63 -17.86 -10.46
N PHE A 58 -2.95 -18.13 -9.33
CA PHE A 58 -2.76 -17.22 -8.20
C PHE A 58 -1.26 -16.96 -8.02
N ASP A 59 -0.82 -15.75 -8.29
CA ASP A 59 0.59 -15.30 -8.23
C ASP A 59 0.65 -13.79 -8.01
N ASN A 60 -0.27 -13.28 -7.21
CA ASN A 60 -0.40 -11.85 -6.95
C ASN A 60 0.31 -11.47 -5.65
N TYR A 61 0.95 -10.31 -5.67
CA TYR A 61 1.48 -9.69 -4.46
C TYR A 61 0.38 -8.95 -3.71
N ILE A 62 0.50 -8.93 -2.38
CA ILE A 62 -0.31 -8.12 -1.48
C ILE A 62 0.54 -6.97 -0.97
N TYR A 63 0.12 -5.74 -1.27
CA TYR A 63 0.77 -4.54 -0.78
C TYR A 63 -0.09 -3.86 0.26
N ALA A 64 0.50 -3.43 1.36
CA ALA A 64 -0.16 -2.54 2.31
C ALA A 64 0.73 -1.33 2.62
N LEU A 65 0.10 -0.17 2.77
CA LEU A 65 0.74 1.06 3.23
C LEU A 65 0.28 1.35 4.65
N CYS A 66 1.22 1.62 5.54
CA CYS A 66 0.92 1.97 6.93
C CYS A 66 1.82 3.10 7.43
N GLY A 67 1.36 3.81 8.43
CA GLY A 67 2.15 4.78 9.19
C GLY A 67 2.51 4.25 10.58
N ASP A 68 3.18 5.08 11.38
CA ASP A 68 3.63 4.78 12.74
C ASP A 68 2.50 4.23 13.62
N GLY A 69 1.34 4.89 13.64
CA GLY A 69 0.21 4.47 14.46
C GLY A 69 -0.34 3.07 14.18
N CYS A 70 -0.21 2.57 12.94
CA CYS A 70 -0.59 1.20 12.63
C CYS A 70 0.32 0.19 13.32
N LEU A 71 1.60 0.55 13.51
CA LEU A 71 2.61 -0.31 14.12
C LEU A 71 2.55 -0.33 15.65
N GLU A 72 1.79 0.59 16.25
CA GLU A 72 1.50 0.63 17.70
C GLU A 72 0.30 -0.25 18.07
N GLU A 73 -0.51 -0.68 17.10
CA GLU A 73 -1.71 -1.49 17.34
C GLU A 73 -1.37 -2.95 17.63
N GLY A 74 -1.93 -3.50 18.73
CA GLY A 74 -1.68 -4.87 19.18
C GLY A 74 -2.02 -5.93 18.13
N ILE A 75 -3.12 -5.77 17.40
CA ILE A 75 -3.55 -6.74 16.38
C ILE A 75 -2.50 -6.91 15.28
N PHE A 76 -1.78 -5.84 14.92
CA PHE A 76 -0.77 -5.97 13.89
C PHE A 76 0.49 -6.70 14.39
N HIS A 77 0.82 -6.61 15.68
CA HIS A 77 1.90 -7.43 16.26
C HIS A 77 1.61 -8.93 16.12
N GLU A 78 0.39 -9.34 16.43
CA GLU A 78 -0.04 -10.74 16.32
C GLU A 78 -0.06 -11.19 14.85
N ALA A 79 -0.67 -10.39 13.97
CA ALA A 79 -0.75 -10.68 12.54
C ALA A 79 0.64 -10.73 11.87
N ALA A 80 1.55 -9.80 12.21
CA ALA A 80 2.90 -9.77 11.68
C ALA A 80 3.74 -10.97 12.13
N SER A 81 3.63 -11.37 13.40
CA SER A 81 4.27 -12.59 13.91
C SER A 81 3.77 -13.83 13.16
N LEU A 82 2.47 -13.94 12.93
CA LEU A 82 1.88 -15.04 12.15
C LEU A 82 2.38 -15.03 10.71
N ALA A 83 2.43 -13.87 10.06
CA ALA A 83 2.90 -13.75 8.67
C ALA A 83 4.36 -14.22 8.51
N GLY A 84 5.23 -13.84 9.43
CA GLY A 84 6.62 -14.32 9.45
C GLY A 84 6.71 -15.82 9.69
N HIS A 85 5.93 -16.36 10.64
CA HIS A 85 5.85 -17.80 10.90
C HIS A 85 5.42 -18.61 9.67
N LEU A 86 4.45 -18.10 8.93
CA LEU A 86 3.93 -18.75 7.72
C LEU A 86 4.80 -18.51 6.46
N GLY A 87 5.78 -17.62 6.53
CA GLY A 87 6.67 -17.32 5.40
C GLY A 87 5.93 -16.70 4.19
N LEU A 88 5.03 -15.73 4.42
CA LEU A 88 4.16 -15.17 3.37
C LEU A 88 4.94 -14.23 2.42
N GLY A 89 5.72 -14.80 1.51
CA GLY A 89 6.65 -14.08 0.64
C GLY A 89 6.01 -13.10 -0.35
N HIS A 90 4.72 -13.20 -0.63
CA HIS A 90 4.00 -12.25 -1.48
C HIS A 90 3.41 -11.06 -0.71
N LEU A 91 3.64 -10.96 0.62
CA LEU A 91 3.22 -9.83 1.43
C LEU A 91 4.33 -8.78 1.55
N ILE A 92 4.05 -7.55 1.09
CA ILE A 92 4.99 -6.42 1.11
C ILE A 92 4.32 -5.24 1.81
N ILE A 93 4.88 -4.82 2.94
CA ILE A 93 4.42 -3.65 3.70
C ILE A 93 5.32 -2.45 3.40
N LEU A 94 4.71 -1.34 3.01
CA LEU A 94 5.37 -0.05 2.87
C LEU A 94 5.06 0.77 4.12
N TYR A 95 6.06 0.98 4.96
CA TYR A 95 5.92 1.75 6.20
C TYR A 95 6.37 3.18 5.98
N ASP A 96 5.43 4.12 6.08
CA ASP A 96 5.69 5.56 6.08
C ASP A 96 6.24 5.98 7.45
N ASP A 97 7.59 5.95 7.57
CA ASP A 97 8.35 6.29 8.76
C ASP A 97 8.57 7.79 8.83
N ASN A 98 7.56 8.53 9.30
CA ASN A 98 7.61 9.99 9.41
C ASN A 98 7.72 10.49 10.86
N ASN A 99 7.65 9.60 11.85
CA ASN A 99 7.74 9.88 13.28
C ASN A 99 6.64 10.82 13.83
N ILE A 100 5.48 10.89 13.16
CA ILE A 100 4.36 11.74 13.58
C ILE A 100 3.08 10.91 13.65
N THR A 101 2.38 11.04 14.77
CA THR A 101 1.01 10.56 14.97
C THR A 101 0.03 11.74 14.96
N ILE A 102 -1.26 11.46 15.16
CA ILE A 102 -2.30 12.49 15.18
C ILE A 102 -2.08 13.56 16.27
N ASP A 103 -1.55 13.16 17.42
CA ASP A 103 -1.40 14.04 18.58
C ASP A 103 0.03 14.60 18.75
N GLY A 104 1.03 14.04 18.05
CA GLY A 104 2.41 14.49 18.22
C GLY A 104 3.43 13.54 17.64
N ARG A 105 4.66 13.68 18.14
CA ARG A 105 5.77 12.83 17.73
C ARG A 105 5.67 11.44 18.36
N THR A 106 6.17 10.45 17.63
CA THR A 106 6.18 9.05 18.10
C THR A 106 7.02 8.87 19.39
N ASP A 107 8.05 9.70 19.62
CA ASP A 107 8.88 9.60 20.82
C ASP A 107 8.16 9.84 22.16
N LEU A 108 6.89 10.25 22.12
CA LEU A 108 6.03 10.33 23.28
C LEU A 108 5.58 8.95 23.81
N SER A 109 5.43 7.96 22.93
CA SER A 109 4.87 6.64 23.28
C SER A 109 5.54 5.47 22.56
N PHE A 110 6.31 5.71 21.51
CA PHE A 110 6.82 4.70 20.60
C PHE A 110 8.31 4.93 20.29
N SER A 111 9.17 4.23 21.01
CA SER A 111 10.64 4.41 20.96
C SER A 111 11.40 3.13 20.56
N GLU A 112 10.72 2.13 20.09
CA GLU A 112 11.33 0.87 19.68
C GLU A 112 12.01 0.95 18.32
N ASP A 113 12.89 -0.02 18.05
CA ASP A 113 13.44 -0.26 16.72
C ASP A 113 12.50 -1.20 15.95
N VAL A 114 11.63 -0.60 15.14
CA VAL A 114 10.62 -1.33 14.35
C VAL A 114 11.25 -2.40 13.47
N LEU A 115 12.34 -2.10 12.76
CA LEU A 115 12.94 -3.07 11.84
C LEU A 115 13.49 -4.29 12.59
N LYS A 116 14.12 -4.11 13.75
CA LYS A 116 14.56 -5.22 14.59
C LYS A 116 13.39 -6.06 15.11
N ARG A 117 12.27 -5.44 15.44
CA ARG A 117 11.07 -6.18 15.82
C ARG A 117 10.60 -7.09 14.68
N TYR A 118 10.47 -6.55 13.46
CA TYR A 118 10.07 -7.33 12.29
C TYR A 118 11.10 -8.38 11.88
N GLU A 119 12.38 -8.07 12.00
CA GLU A 119 13.45 -9.06 11.84
C GLU A 119 13.28 -10.24 12.81
N SER A 120 12.92 -9.96 14.08
CA SER A 120 12.64 -11.00 15.07
C SER A 120 11.38 -11.84 14.77
N TYR A 121 10.44 -11.30 14.01
CA TYR A 121 9.29 -12.06 13.48
C TYR A 121 9.64 -12.90 12.25
N GLY A 122 10.85 -12.80 11.73
CA GLY A 122 11.29 -13.54 10.55
C GLY A 122 10.99 -12.87 9.20
N TRP A 123 10.74 -11.56 9.20
CA TRP A 123 10.53 -10.77 8.00
C TRP A 123 11.87 -10.40 7.31
N ASP A 124 11.82 -10.19 6.00
CA ASP A 124 12.80 -9.37 5.29
C ASP A 124 12.57 -7.89 5.64
N VAL A 125 13.62 -7.19 6.03
CA VAL A 125 13.53 -5.80 6.47
C VAL A 125 14.46 -4.91 5.64
N GLN A 126 13.90 -3.80 5.15
CA GLN A 126 14.61 -2.85 4.31
C GLN A 126 14.35 -1.42 4.80
N ARG A 127 15.27 -0.51 4.45
CA ARG A 127 15.14 0.92 4.75
C ARG A 127 15.46 1.77 3.53
N VAL A 128 14.63 2.78 3.29
CA VAL A 128 14.86 3.85 2.33
C VAL A 128 15.00 5.16 3.13
N GLU A 129 16.16 5.80 3.03
CA GLU A 129 16.51 6.95 3.87
C GLU A 129 15.89 8.27 3.40
N ASP A 130 15.48 8.39 2.15
CA ASP A 130 14.87 9.59 1.57
C ASP A 130 13.70 9.26 0.67
N GLY A 131 12.54 9.02 1.27
CA GLY A 131 11.31 8.77 0.54
C GLY A 131 10.69 10.00 -0.11
N ASN A 132 11.13 11.21 0.27
CA ASN A 132 10.62 12.44 -0.33
C ASN A 132 11.24 12.74 -1.70
N HIS A 133 12.47 12.28 -1.95
CA HIS A 133 13.20 12.63 -3.17
C HIS A 133 13.67 11.40 -3.97
N ASP A 134 13.96 10.28 -3.32
CA ASP A 134 14.51 9.09 -3.99
C ASP A 134 13.44 8.02 -4.28
N VAL A 135 12.57 8.30 -5.25
CA VAL A 135 11.55 7.34 -5.73
C VAL A 135 12.22 6.07 -6.31
N ASN A 136 13.43 6.19 -6.86
CA ASN A 136 14.14 5.04 -7.41
C ASN A 136 14.61 4.08 -6.31
N ALA A 137 14.99 4.58 -5.14
CA ALA A 137 15.32 3.72 -4.00
C ALA A 137 14.08 2.94 -3.53
N ILE A 138 12.91 3.58 -3.48
CA ILE A 138 11.64 2.90 -3.16
C ILE A 138 11.36 1.79 -4.19
N ALA A 139 11.46 2.09 -5.48
CA ALA A 139 11.24 1.10 -6.54
C ALA A 139 12.20 -0.09 -6.43
N LYS A 140 13.48 0.15 -6.17
CA LYS A 140 14.48 -0.91 -5.96
C LYS A 140 14.18 -1.78 -4.73
N ALA A 141 13.74 -1.17 -3.64
CA ALA A 141 13.37 -1.90 -2.43
C ALA A 141 12.15 -2.82 -2.68
N ILE A 142 11.15 -2.35 -3.43
CA ILE A 142 10.00 -3.16 -3.83
C ILE A 142 10.45 -4.33 -4.74
N GLU A 143 11.30 -4.09 -5.73
CA GLU A 143 11.80 -5.16 -6.60
C GLU A 143 12.65 -6.18 -5.84
N HIS A 144 13.41 -5.76 -4.82
CA HIS A 144 14.10 -6.68 -3.91
C HIS A 144 13.09 -7.52 -3.11
N ALA A 145 12.09 -6.90 -2.50
CA ALA A 145 11.04 -7.59 -1.76
C ALA A 145 10.30 -8.64 -2.61
N LYS A 146 10.08 -8.37 -3.90
CA LYS A 146 9.48 -9.33 -4.84
C LYS A 146 10.37 -10.53 -5.16
N GLN A 147 11.68 -10.41 -4.95
CA GLN A 147 12.62 -11.53 -5.12
C GLN A 147 12.71 -12.40 -3.86
N GLU A 148 12.32 -11.87 -2.71
CA GLU A 148 12.24 -12.63 -1.47
C GLU A 148 10.89 -13.36 -1.40
N THR A 149 10.89 -14.65 -1.71
CA THR A 149 9.66 -15.45 -1.81
C THR A 149 9.38 -16.30 -0.58
N SER A 150 10.30 -16.34 0.39
CA SER A 150 10.20 -17.17 1.58
C SER A 150 9.79 -16.42 2.84
N LYS A 151 9.76 -15.09 2.81
CA LYS A 151 9.48 -14.23 3.95
C LYS A 151 8.62 -13.03 3.51
N PRO A 152 7.69 -12.56 4.34
CA PRO A 152 7.07 -11.26 4.11
C PRO A 152 8.12 -10.15 4.25
N SER A 153 7.93 -9.04 3.53
CA SER A 153 8.84 -7.90 3.53
C SER A 153 8.21 -6.66 4.15
N ILE A 154 8.99 -5.91 4.94
CA ILE A 154 8.64 -4.55 5.36
C ILE A 154 9.73 -3.58 4.92
N ILE A 155 9.32 -2.49 4.27
CA ILE A 155 10.19 -1.43 3.79
C ILE A 155 9.89 -0.17 4.57
N ALA A 156 10.75 0.21 5.52
CA ALA A 156 10.64 1.49 6.21
C ALA A 156 11.15 2.61 5.30
N ILE A 157 10.25 3.53 4.95
CA ILE A 157 10.52 4.64 4.04
C ILE A 157 10.49 5.92 4.84
N LYS A 158 11.67 6.53 5.04
CA LYS A 158 11.78 7.79 5.77
C LYS A 158 11.16 8.93 4.98
N THR A 159 10.14 9.56 5.56
CA THR A 159 9.46 10.70 4.96
C THR A 159 9.27 11.85 5.93
N ILE A 160 8.76 12.96 5.42
CA ILE A 160 8.36 14.13 6.18
C ILE A 160 6.88 14.37 5.94
N ILE A 161 6.06 14.24 6.97
CA ILE A 161 4.63 14.55 6.86
C ILE A 161 4.43 16.02 6.45
N GLY A 162 3.53 16.28 5.52
CA GLY A 162 3.28 17.63 5.01
C GLY A 162 4.46 18.24 4.26
N PHE A 163 5.32 17.41 3.67
CA PHE A 163 6.51 17.80 2.94
C PHE A 163 6.25 18.98 1.98
N GLY A 164 7.10 20.00 2.08
CA GLY A 164 6.99 21.22 1.27
C GLY A 164 6.11 22.31 1.87
N SER A 165 5.30 22.02 2.89
CA SER A 165 4.47 23.03 3.55
C SER A 165 5.20 23.72 4.69
N ALA A 166 4.68 24.89 5.11
CA ALA A 166 5.19 25.61 6.28
C ALA A 166 4.94 24.87 7.61
N LEU A 167 4.13 23.82 7.59
CA LEU A 167 3.78 22.99 8.75
C LEU A 167 4.35 21.57 8.64
N GLU A 168 5.31 21.35 7.72
CA GLU A 168 5.93 20.03 7.56
C GLU A 168 6.56 19.54 8.88
N ASN A 169 6.62 18.24 9.06
CA ASN A 169 7.15 17.57 10.24
C ASN A 169 6.43 17.93 11.55
N THR A 170 5.13 18.26 11.47
CA THR A 170 4.29 18.52 12.65
C THR A 170 2.98 17.73 12.57
N SER A 171 2.38 17.42 13.73
CA SER A 171 1.06 16.80 13.81
C SER A 171 -0.07 17.68 13.26
N SER A 172 0.15 18.98 13.12
CA SER A 172 -0.83 19.95 12.60
C SER A 172 -1.29 19.66 11.18
N VAL A 173 -0.53 18.88 10.40
CA VAL A 173 -0.91 18.47 9.02
C VAL A 173 -1.50 17.07 8.96
N HIS A 174 -1.55 16.36 10.09
CA HIS A 174 -2.12 15.01 10.12
C HIS A 174 -3.65 15.07 9.98
N GLY A 175 -4.14 14.86 8.77
CA GLY A 175 -5.57 14.86 8.46
C GLY A 175 -6.27 16.23 8.52
N SER A 176 -5.52 17.32 8.69
CA SER A 176 -6.05 18.68 8.75
C SER A 176 -5.75 19.47 7.49
N PRO A 177 -6.71 20.29 6.97
CA PRO A 177 -6.46 21.13 5.80
C PRO A 177 -5.45 22.24 6.12
N LEU A 178 -4.54 22.50 5.16
CA LEU A 178 -3.52 23.53 5.30
C LEU A 178 -4.09 24.98 5.34
N GLY A 179 -5.27 25.18 4.73
CA GLY A 179 -5.81 26.52 4.44
C GLY A 179 -5.29 27.10 3.12
N TRP A 180 -6.10 27.96 2.50
CA TRP A 180 -5.88 28.45 1.13
C TRP A 180 -4.52 29.15 0.96
N ASP A 181 -4.14 30.05 1.86
CA ASP A 181 -2.88 30.80 1.79
C ASP A 181 -1.65 29.87 1.78
N LYS A 182 -1.68 28.79 2.60
CA LYS A 182 -0.59 27.84 2.68
C LYS A 182 -0.56 26.87 1.50
N ILE A 183 -1.74 26.55 0.94
CA ILE A 183 -1.85 25.72 -0.27
C ILE A 183 -1.16 26.41 -1.45
N ASP A 184 -1.40 27.71 -1.65
CA ASP A 184 -0.79 28.44 -2.76
C ASP A 184 0.75 28.50 -2.61
N ALA A 185 1.25 28.71 -1.41
CA ALA A 185 2.70 28.66 -1.15
C ALA A 185 3.33 27.29 -1.47
N VAL A 186 2.65 26.19 -1.13
CA VAL A 186 3.09 24.83 -1.49
C VAL A 186 3.04 24.64 -3.01
N ARG A 187 2.01 25.11 -3.68
CA ARG A 187 1.91 25.03 -5.14
C ARG A 187 3.07 25.75 -5.83
N GLU A 188 3.35 26.99 -5.44
CA GLU A 188 4.48 27.76 -5.96
C GLU A 188 5.82 27.07 -5.72
N LYS A 189 6.03 26.50 -4.52
CA LYS A 189 7.24 25.72 -4.17
C LYS A 189 7.47 24.55 -5.11
N PHE A 190 6.39 23.88 -5.56
CA PHE A 190 6.45 22.78 -6.49
C PHE A 190 6.25 23.16 -7.97
N GLY A 191 6.32 24.46 -8.30
CA GLY A 191 6.26 24.96 -9.67
C GLY A 191 4.85 25.01 -10.28
N PHE A 192 3.80 24.95 -9.45
CA PHE A 192 2.42 25.12 -9.89
C PHE A 192 1.96 26.56 -9.71
N GLU A 193 1.04 27.01 -10.55
CA GLU A 193 0.46 28.35 -10.50
C GLU A 193 -0.52 28.48 -9.31
N ALA A 194 -0.37 29.54 -8.51
CA ALA A 194 -1.31 29.84 -7.43
C ALA A 194 -2.73 30.08 -7.97
N GLY A 195 -3.73 29.75 -7.17
CA GLY A 195 -5.14 29.93 -7.53
C GLY A 195 -5.70 28.93 -8.56
N LYS A 196 -4.88 28.04 -9.14
CA LYS A 196 -5.33 27.00 -10.06
C LYS A 196 -5.30 25.65 -9.35
N TYR A 197 -6.46 25.05 -9.06
CA TYR A 197 -6.60 23.84 -8.30
C TYR A 197 -7.12 22.68 -9.13
N PHE A 198 -6.71 21.48 -8.80
CA PHE A 198 -7.11 20.22 -9.45
C PHE A 198 -6.73 20.14 -10.94
N GLU A 199 -5.72 20.89 -11.36
CA GLU A 199 -5.11 20.73 -12.68
C GLU A 199 -4.12 19.60 -12.68
N VAL A 200 -4.19 18.76 -13.71
CA VAL A 200 -3.24 17.66 -13.92
C VAL A 200 -2.55 17.92 -15.26
N PRO A 201 -1.22 18.11 -15.28
CA PRO A 201 -0.47 18.23 -16.53
C PRO A 201 -0.69 17.02 -17.45
N GLU A 202 -0.72 17.24 -18.77
CA GLU A 202 -1.06 16.17 -19.72
C GLU A 202 -0.04 15.03 -19.73
N ASP A 203 1.23 15.32 -19.57
CA ASP A 203 2.31 14.32 -19.46
C ASP A 203 2.14 13.43 -18.22
N VAL A 204 1.75 14.01 -17.08
CA VAL A 204 1.41 13.27 -15.85
C VAL A 204 0.19 12.37 -16.08
N LEU A 205 -0.84 12.91 -16.74
CA LEU A 205 -2.04 12.15 -17.07
C LEU A 205 -1.72 10.95 -17.98
N GLN A 206 -0.89 11.14 -19.00
CA GLN A 206 -0.45 10.08 -19.90
C GLN A 206 0.37 9.01 -19.17
N PHE A 207 1.26 9.42 -18.25
CA PHE A 207 2.02 8.48 -17.42
C PHE A 207 1.12 7.54 -16.63
N TYR A 208 0.09 8.07 -15.97
CA TYR A 208 -0.87 7.26 -15.21
C TYR A 208 -1.79 6.42 -16.10
N ARG A 209 -2.20 6.91 -17.26
CA ARG A 209 -2.99 6.13 -18.24
C ARG A 209 -2.22 4.91 -18.75
N ALA A 210 -0.92 5.04 -18.97
CA ALA A 210 -0.07 3.92 -19.37
C ALA A 210 -0.04 2.81 -18.31
N ALA A 211 -0.22 3.12 -17.02
CA ALA A 211 -0.37 2.11 -15.98
C ALA A 211 -1.67 1.29 -16.16
N GLY A 212 -2.78 1.97 -16.52
CA GLY A 212 -4.04 1.30 -16.82
C GLY A 212 -3.96 0.39 -18.05
N GLU A 213 -3.24 0.80 -19.10
CA GLU A 213 -3.02 -0.01 -20.29
C GLU A 213 -2.22 -1.28 -19.96
N ARG A 214 -1.16 -1.16 -19.15
CA ARG A 214 -0.40 -2.34 -18.65
C ARG A 214 -1.29 -3.28 -17.82
N GLY A 215 -2.16 -2.73 -16.98
CA GLY A 215 -3.11 -3.53 -16.20
C GLY A 215 -4.10 -4.28 -17.09
N THR A 216 -4.68 -3.62 -18.09
CA THR A 216 -5.58 -4.23 -19.07
C THR A 216 -4.92 -5.38 -19.82
N LYS A 217 -3.65 -5.19 -20.24
CA LYS A 217 -2.89 -6.23 -20.90
C LYS A 217 -2.71 -7.47 -20.00
N LYS A 218 -2.27 -7.27 -18.74
CA LYS A 218 -2.12 -8.36 -17.77
C LYS A 218 -3.42 -9.10 -17.51
N ALA A 219 -4.53 -8.38 -17.36
CA ALA A 219 -5.84 -8.98 -17.17
C ALA A 219 -6.26 -9.83 -18.40
N SER A 220 -5.98 -9.36 -19.62
CA SER A 220 -6.24 -10.12 -20.85
C SER A 220 -5.38 -11.39 -20.95
N GLU A 221 -4.12 -11.31 -20.57
CA GLU A 221 -3.20 -12.46 -20.51
C GLU A 221 -3.69 -13.50 -19.51
N TRP A 222 -4.06 -13.06 -18.30
CA TRP A 222 -4.63 -13.93 -17.26
C TRP A 222 -5.95 -14.58 -17.72
N ASN A 223 -6.86 -13.83 -18.31
CA ASN A 223 -8.11 -14.36 -18.85
C ASN A 223 -7.89 -15.41 -19.96
N THR A 224 -6.84 -15.23 -20.76
CA THR A 224 -6.47 -16.20 -21.80
C THR A 224 -5.93 -17.48 -21.17
N MET A 225 -5.08 -17.37 -20.18
CA MET A 225 -4.56 -18.50 -19.41
C MET A 225 -5.72 -19.25 -18.72
N MET A 226 -6.67 -18.54 -18.10
CA MET A 226 -7.83 -19.14 -17.42
C MET A 226 -8.72 -19.95 -18.36
N LYS A 227 -8.89 -19.55 -19.62
CA LYS A 227 -9.61 -20.35 -20.61
C LYS A 227 -8.90 -21.68 -20.88
N GLN A 228 -7.57 -21.66 -21.05
CA GLN A 228 -6.78 -22.87 -21.24
C GLN A 228 -6.77 -23.76 -19.98
N TYR A 229 -6.73 -23.13 -18.81
CA TYR A 229 -6.84 -23.82 -17.52
C TYR A 229 -8.20 -24.51 -17.39
N GLN A 230 -9.28 -23.86 -17.74
CA GLN A 230 -10.63 -24.42 -17.73
C GLN A 230 -10.80 -25.66 -18.64
N GLU A 231 -10.12 -25.66 -19.79
CA GLU A 231 -10.14 -26.82 -20.70
C GLU A 231 -9.46 -28.05 -20.08
N GLN A 232 -8.43 -27.85 -19.27
CA GLN A 232 -7.63 -28.92 -18.66
C GLN A 232 -8.10 -29.29 -17.25
N TYR A 233 -8.61 -28.33 -16.49
CA TYR A 233 -8.98 -28.45 -15.08
C TYR A 233 -10.39 -27.87 -14.79
N PRO A 234 -11.45 -28.40 -15.43
CA PRO A 234 -12.80 -27.84 -15.30
C PRO A 234 -13.38 -27.92 -13.89
N THR A 235 -12.98 -28.92 -13.10
CA THR A 235 -13.42 -29.09 -11.71
C THR A 235 -12.86 -27.99 -10.82
N GLU A 236 -11.59 -27.69 -10.96
CA GLU A 236 -10.92 -26.62 -10.21
C GLU A 236 -11.53 -25.25 -10.52
N VAL A 237 -11.83 -25.00 -11.79
CA VAL A 237 -12.48 -23.74 -12.20
C VAL A 237 -13.87 -23.60 -11.60
N SER A 238 -14.65 -24.69 -11.54
CA SER A 238 -15.97 -24.67 -10.86
C SER A 238 -15.82 -24.25 -9.40
N ILE A 239 -14.82 -24.77 -8.69
CA ILE A 239 -14.58 -24.43 -7.28
C ILE A 239 -14.12 -22.96 -7.11
N ILE A 240 -13.33 -22.42 -8.04
CA ILE A 240 -12.86 -21.02 -7.98
C ILE A 240 -14.02 -20.02 -8.12
N TYR A 241 -15.05 -20.36 -8.88
CA TYR A 241 -16.16 -19.45 -9.20
C TYR A 241 -17.47 -19.75 -8.44
N ASP A 242 -17.53 -20.82 -7.63
CA ASP A 242 -18.64 -21.13 -6.72
C ASP A 242 -18.53 -20.32 -5.40
#